data_ec91f450b18e14556a603dafd6a13d9c
#
_entry.id   ec91f450b18e14556a603dafd6a13d9c
#
_cell.length_a   1.000
_cell.length_b   1.000
_cell.length_c   1.000
_cell.angle_alpha   90.00
_cell.angle_beta   90.00
_cell.angle_gamma   90.00
#
_symmetry.space_group_name_H-M   'P 1'
#
loop_
_entity.id
_entity.type
_entity.pdbx_description
1 polymer ?
#
loop_
_entity_poly.entity_id
_entity_poly.type
_entity_poly.pdbx_seq_one_letter_code
_entity_poly.pdbx_strand_id
1 'polypeptide(L)'
;MSSELKVGYRTVDGLQIRYADSNGSASQHLVLTSPWPESLYAFDRMWSRLSGIARLLAIDLPGFGRSERRIDLLSPTAMSEFLIRILDEWNISDPHLVCPDVGTPAALFAAAGHPGRIRSLVIGGGATAYPLEVAGTLKDLIEAPGIDAFRSVEPRALVEGLMAPIGPAAPAGDIIADYVESNMGDRFAESARYVRSYPEQLPLLAGLLPRIFTPVQIIAGGRDPIVPVTNAEFLHARLPNSRLDVLDTGHLAWEEASGEYGAIIAAWVNGGYLVGNTGMGRT
;
A
#
# COMPACT_ATOMS: atom_id res chain seq x y z
N MET A 1 -21.38 -10.44 8.41
CA MET A 1 -20.56 -11.65 8.65
C MET A 1 -19.33 -11.17 9.40
N SER A 2 -18.85 -11.89 10.40
CA SER A 2 -17.62 -11.50 11.07
C SER A 2 -16.45 -11.67 10.10
N SER A 3 -15.47 -10.74 10.14
CA SER A 3 -14.25 -10.81 9.34
C SER A 3 -13.54 -12.15 9.52
N GLU A 4 -13.06 -12.72 8.41
CA GLU A 4 -12.22 -13.93 8.45
C GLU A 4 -10.77 -13.59 8.85
N LEU A 5 -10.40 -12.30 8.88
CA LEU A 5 -9.08 -11.87 9.31
C LEU A 5 -8.89 -12.11 10.81
N LYS A 6 -7.98 -13.02 11.14
CA LYS A 6 -7.55 -13.26 12.53
C LYS A 6 -6.29 -12.45 12.79
N VAL A 7 -6.46 -11.36 13.53
CA VAL A 7 -5.40 -10.42 13.83
C VAL A 7 -4.54 -10.92 14.98
N GLY A 8 -3.22 -10.81 14.84
CA GLY A 8 -2.20 -11.06 15.86
C GLY A 8 -1.13 -9.98 15.86
N TYR A 9 -0.20 -10.12 16.81
CA TYR A 9 1.01 -9.28 16.89
C TYR A 9 2.24 -10.16 16.91
N ARG A 10 3.29 -9.72 16.24
CA ARG A 10 4.60 -10.37 16.23
C ARG A 10 5.70 -9.33 16.38
N THR A 11 6.70 -9.66 17.18
CA THR A 11 7.86 -8.77 17.35
C THR A 11 8.80 -8.93 16.16
N VAL A 12 9.08 -7.84 15.45
CA VAL A 12 10.06 -7.74 14.37
C VAL A 12 11.00 -6.60 14.69
N ASP A 13 12.29 -6.86 14.80
CA ASP A 13 13.31 -5.86 15.13
C ASP A 13 12.92 -4.98 16.36
N GLY A 14 12.35 -5.62 17.38
CA GLY A 14 11.92 -4.98 18.63
C GLY A 14 10.57 -4.26 18.56
N LEU A 15 9.87 -4.22 17.43
CA LEU A 15 8.56 -3.60 17.27
C LEU A 15 7.44 -4.63 17.21
N GLN A 16 6.32 -4.36 17.87
CA GLN A 16 5.09 -5.13 17.75
C GLN A 16 4.40 -4.79 16.42
N ILE A 17 4.49 -5.70 15.46
CA ILE A 17 3.86 -5.57 14.15
C ILE A 17 2.54 -6.31 14.16
N ARG A 18 1.47 -5.59 13.85
CA ARG A 18 0.13 -6.17 13.70
C ARG A 18 0.01 -6.86 12.35
N TYR A 19 -0.53 -8.07 12.36
CA TYR A 19 -0.70 -8.87 11.15
C TYR A 19 -1.98 -9.70 11.18
N ALA A 20 -2.39 -10.18 10.00
CA ALA A 20 -3.33 -11.27 9.83
C ALA A 20 -2.74 -12.29 8.86
N ASP A 21 -2.79 -13.58 9.22
CA ASP A 21 -2.29 -14.69 8.39
C ASP A 21 -3.45 -15.63 8.07
N SER A 22 -3.67 -15.96 6.82
CA SER A 22 -4.69 -16.92 6.40
C SER A 22 -4.35 -18.35 6.82
N ASN A 23 -3.10 -18.61 7.22
CA ASN A 23 -2.58 -19.95 7.55
C ASN A 23 -2.84 -20.99 6.45
N GLY A 24 -3.02 -20.54 5.20
CA GLY A 24 -3.24 -21.40 4.05
C GLY A 24 -2.03 -22.27 3.73
N SER A 25 -2.27 -23.43 3.11
CA SER A 25 -1.23 -24.38 2.66
C SER A 25 -0.69 -24.08 1.25
N ALA A 26 -1.14 -23.03 0.60
CA ALA A 26 -0.66 -22.63 -0.73
C ALA A 26 0.86 -22.37 -0.71
N SER A 27 1.54 -22.80 -1.75
CA SER A 27 3.00 -22.66 -1.88
C SER A 27 3.45 -21.23 -2.16
N GLN A 28 2.57 -20.40 -2.74
CA GLN A 28 2.85 -18.99 -3.00
C GLN A 28 2.31 -18.09 -1.91
N HIS A 29 3.05 -17.04 -1.62
CA HIS A 29 2.69 -16.06 -0.60
C HIS A 29 2.25 -14.74 -1.23
N LEU A 30 1.21 -14.16 -0.68
CA LEU A 30 0.73 -12.82 -0.99
C LEU A 30 0.84 -11.98 0.30
N VAL A 31 1.72 -11.00 0.30
CA VAL A 31 1.92 -10.08 1.43
C VAL A 31 1.27 -8.74 1.09
N LEU A 32 0.38 -8.30 1.98
CA LEU A 32 -0.41 -7.09 1.78
C LEU A 32 -0.06 -6.07 2.87
N THR A 33 0.26 -4.84 2.48
CA THR A 33 0.53 -3.75 3.42
C THR A 33 -0.67 -2.81 3.50
N SER A 34 -1.07 -2.45 4.71
CA SER A 34 -2.21 -1.56 4.92
C SER A 34 -1.98 -0.19 4.28
N PRO A 35 -3.02 0.39 3.65
CA PRO A 35 -3.02 1.79 3.25
C PRO A 35 -3.22 2.71 4.47
N TRP A 36 -2.97 4.00 4.31
CA TRP A 36 -3.12 5.02 5.35
C TRP A 36 -4.22 6.04 4.97
N PRO A 37 -5.06 6.43 5.89
CA PRO A 37 -5.09 6.19 7.35
C PRO A 37 -5.93 4.98 7.80
N GLU A 38 -6.04 3.97 6.98
CA GLU A 38 -6.76 2.72 7.22
C GLU A 38 -5.89 1.72 8.01
N SER A 39 -6.24 0.44 7.93
CA SER A 39 -5.48 -0.68 8.49
C SER A 39 -5.52 -1.90 7.58
N LEU A 40 -4.93 -3.01 8.02
CA LEU A 40 -4.95 -4.28 7.28
C LEU A 40 -6.37 -4.79 6.95
N TYR A 41 -7.41 -4.27 7.60
CA TYR A 41 -8.81 -4.58 7.27
C TYR A 41 -9.28 -4.00 5.93
N ALA A 42 -8.52 -3.14 5.28
CA ALA A 42 -8.77 -2.70 3.91
C ALA A 42 -8.86 -3.88 2.91
N PHE A 43 -8.31 -5.04 3.28
CA PHE A 43 -8.36 -6.25 2.47
C PHE A 43 -9.47 -7.23 2.86
N ASP A 44 -10.32 -6.92 3.84
CA ASP A 44 -11.34 -7.83 4.37
C ASP A 44 -12.26 -8.38 3.28
N ARG A 45 -12.77 -7.51 2.41
CA ARG A 45 -13.71 -7.89 1.34
C ARG A 45 -13.10 -8.78 0.26
N MET A 46 -11.79 -8.75 0.07
CA MET A 46 -11.10 -9.58 -0.91
C MET A 46 -10.38 -10.78 -0.28
N TRP A 47 -10.39 -10.88 1.07
CA TRP A 47 -9.64 -11.88 1.83
C TRP A 47 -9.97 -13.31 1.41
N SER A 48 -11.26 -13.67 1.41
CA SER A 48 -11.71 -15.02 1.04
C SER A 48 -11.31 -15.40 -0.40
N ARG A 49 -11.44 -14.47 -1.35
CA ARG A 49 -11.02 -14.70 -2.75
C ARG A 49 -9.52 -14.97 -2.82
N LEU A 50 -8.72 -14.13 -2.21
CA LEU A 50 -7.26 -14.20 -2.32
C LEU A 50 -6.67 -15.38 -1.52
N SER A 51 -7.25 -15.73 -0.37
CA SER A 51 -6.81 -16.89 0.42
C SER A 51 -7.07 -18.22 -0.29
N GLY A 52 -7.97 -18.24 -1.28
CA GLY A 52 -8.19 -19.39 -2.14
C GLY A 52 -7.06 -19.66 -3.15
N ILE A 53 -6.16 -18.70 -3.39
CA ILE A 53 -5.10 -18.81 -4.42
C ILE A 53 -3.69 -18.69 -3.83
N ALA A 54 -3.51 -18.08 -2.66
CA ALA A 54 -2.22 -17.88 -2.02
C ALA A 54 -2.36 -17.93 -0.50
N ARG A 55 -1.27 -18.17 0.23
CA ARG A 55 -1.22 -17.88 1.66
C ARG A 55 -1.07 -16.37 1.84
N LEU A 56 -2.00 -15.76 2.56
CA LEU A 56 -2.03 -14.32 2.79
C LEU A 56 -1.34 -13.95 4.10
N LEU A 57 -0.56 -12.89 4.05
CA LEU A 57 -0.05 -12.17 5.21
C LEU A 57 -0.37 -10.69 5.03
N ALA A 58 -1.39 -10.18 5.70
CA ALA A 58 -1.65 -8.75 5.76
C ALA A 58 -0.95 -8.13 6.96
N ILE A 59 -0.35 -6.97 6.81
CA ILE A 59 0.40 -6.28 7.87
C ILE A 59 0.08 -4.79 7.91
N ASP A 60 0.03 -4.26 9.11
CA ASP A 60 0.17 -2.83 9.32
C ASP A 60 1.66 -2.50 9.38
N LEU A 61 2.14 -1.66 8.48
CA LEU A 61 3.55 -1.22 8.47
C LEU A 61 3.88 -0.44 9.75
N PRO A 62 5.16 -0.39 10.19
CA PRO A 62 5.57 0.41 11.33
C PRO A 62 5.05 1.85 11.30
N GLY A 63 4.33 2.24 12.35
CA GLY A 63 3.73 3.58 12.45
C GLY A 63 2.36 3.73 11.79
N PHE A 64 1.92 2.77 10.99
CA PHE A 64 0.60 2.74 10.36
C PHE A 64 -0.31 1.70 11.02
N GLY A 65 -1.62 1.79 10.75
CA GLY A 65 -2.60 0.91 11.38
C GLY A 65 -2.41 0.88 12.89
N ARG A 66 -2.29 -0.31 13.46
CA ARG A 66 -2.07 -0.50 14.92
C ARG A 66 -0.71 -1.11 15.25
N SER A 67 0.23 -1.15 14.29
CA SER A 67 1.62 -1.53 14.56
C SER A 67 2.34 -0.45 15.38
N GLU A 68 3.36 -0.86 16.14
CA GLU A 68 4.25 0.09 16.80
C GLU A 68 5.02 0.92 15.77
N ARG A 69 5.52 2.08 16.20
CA ARG A 69 6.31 2.97 15.35
C ARG A 69 7.72 3.16 15.90
N ARG A 70 8.58 3.47 14.98
CA ARG A 70 9.92 3.98 15.23
C ARG A 70 10.17 5.09 14.21
N ILE A 71 10.58 6.26 14.66
CA ILE A 71 10.64 7.48 13.82
C ILE A 71 11.59 7.31 12.64
N ASP A 72 12.72 6.63 12.84
CA ASP A 72 13.71 6.34 11.80
C ASP A 72 13.20 5.45 10.67
N LEU A 73 12.04 4.82 10.83
CA LEU A 73 11.40 4.01 9.78
C LEU A 73 10.39 4.81 8.94
N LEU A 74 10.05 6.04 9.33
CA LEU A 74 9.01 6.84 8.67
C LEU A 74 9.55 7.56 7.42
N SER A 75 10.08 6.78 6.48
CA SER A 75 10.39 7.20 5.11
C SER A 75 10.31 5.98 4.18
N PRO A 76 10.02 6.16 2.87
CA PRO A 76 9.94 5.05 1.91
C PRO A 76 11.17 4.15 1.89
N THR A 77 12.36 4.71 1.89
CA THR A 77 13.62 3.93 1.87
C THR A 77 13.79 3.13 3.15
N ALA A 78 13.62 3.72 4.33
CA ALA A 78 13.76 2.99 5.60
C ALA A 78 12.67 1.93 5.75
N MET A 79 11.44 2.24 5.33
CA MET A 79 10.31 1.29 5.34
C MET A 79 10.56 0.11 4.40
N SER A 80 11.21 0.32 3.27
CA SER A 80 11.55 -0.75 2.33
C SER A 80 12.46 -1.81 2.96
N GLU A 81 13.48 -1.38 3.69
CA GLU A 81 14.38 -2.28 4.41
C GLU A 81 13.67 -3.03 5.55
N PHE A 82 12.75 -2.36 6.23
CA PHE A 82 11.96 -3.02 7.28
C PHE A 82 10.96 -4.02 6.69
N LEU A 83 10.39 -3.75 5.52
CA LEU A 83 9.54 -4.70 4.81
C LEU A 83 10.31 -6.00 4.48
N ILE A 84 11.56 -5.90 4.05
CA ILE A 84 12.41 -7.09 3.83
C ILE A 84 12.63 -7.85 5.15
N ARG A 85 12.88 -7.18 6.27
CA ARG A 85 12.99 -7.83 7.60
C ARG A 85 11.70 -8.54 7.99
N ILE A 86 10.53 -7.96 7.69
CA ILE A 86 9.25 -8.65 7.89
C ILE A 86 9.21 -9.95 7.08
N LEU A 87 9.56 -9.91 5.80
CA LEU A 87 9.59 -11.12 4.97
C LEU A 87 10.52 -12.20 5.54
N ASP A 88 11.68 -11.81 6.04
CA ASP A 88 12.65 -12.72 6.65
C ASP A 88 12.11 -13.33 7.94
N GLU A 89 11.44 -12.55 8.79
CA GLU A 89 10.86 -12.99 10.06
C GLU A 89 9.74 -14.03 9.85
N TRP A 90 8.99 -13.93 8.74
CA TRP A 90 7.99 -14.93 8.35
C TRP A 90 8.54 -16.05 7.46
N ASN A 91 9.86 -16.06 7.19
CA ASN A 91 10.52 -17.00 6.28
C ASN A 91 9.88 -17.05 4.89
N ILE A 92 9.48 -15.88 4.38
CA ILE A 92 8.90 -15.73 3.05
C ILE A 92 9.98 -15.29 2.07
N SER A 93 10.35 -16.15 1.11
CA SER A 93 11.51 -15.92 0.25
C SER A 93 11.20 -15.21 -1.08
N ASP A 94 10.03 -15.38 -1.63
CA ASP A 94 9.66 -14.94 -2.98
C ASP A 94 8.16 -14.61 -3.07
N PRO A 95 7.69 -13.56 -2.36
CA PRO A 95 6.28 -13.21 -2.31
C PRO A 95 5.84 -12.41 -3.52
N HIS A 96 4.53 -12.44 -3.79
CA HIS A 96 3.84 -11.32 -4.40
C HIS A 96 3.54 -10.28 -3.33
N LEU A 97 3.85 -9.00 -3.57
CA LEU A 97 3.50 -7.91 -2.65
C LEU A 97 2.31 -7.12 -3.20
N VAL A 98 1.32 -6.86 -2.36
CA VAL A 98 0.21 -5.94 -2.63
C VAL A 98 0.36 -4.76 -1.69
N CYS A 99 0.84 -3.65 -2.21
CA CYS A 99 1.27 -2.50 -1.43
C CYS A 99 0.64 -1.21 -1.98
N PRO A 100 -0.66 -0.96 -1.75
CA PRO A 100 -1.29 0.29 -2.15
C PRO A 100 -0.83 1.48 -1.31
N ASP A 101 -1.14 2.68 -1.76
CA ASP A 101 -0.97 3.95 -1.05
C ASP A 101 0.46 4.14 -0.51
N VAL A 102 0.65 4.36 0.80
CA VAL A 102 1.98 4.53 1.43
C VAL A 102 2.90 3.32 1.24
N GLY A 103 2.33 2.14 1.00
CA GLY A 103 3.08 0.94 0.67
C GLY A 103 3.76 0.97 -0.72
N THR A 104 3.20 1.74 -1.67
CA THR A 104 3.69 1.80 -3.06
C THR A 104 5.16 2.21 -3.17
N PRO A 105 5.60 3.37 -2.65
CA PRO A 105 7.01 3.75 -2.79
C PRO A 105 7.94 2.83 -1.98
N ALA A 106 7.51 2.32 -0.81
CA ALA A 106 8.32 1.38 -0.04
C ALA A 106 8.55 0.07 -0.80
N ALA A 107 7.52 -0.50 -1.43
CA ALA A 107 7.64 -1.72 -2.24
C ALA A 107 8.56 -1.53 -3.46
N LEU A 108 8.52 -0.36 -4.11
CA LEU A 108 9.39 -0.04 -5.23
C LEU A 108 10.85 0.10 -4.79
N PHE A 109 11.13 0.76 -3.66
CA PHE A 109 12.49 0.80 -3.07
C PHE A 109 12.98 -0.60 -2.69
N ALA A 110 12.11 -1.44 -2.10
CA ALA A 110 12.46 -2.82 -1.76
C ALA A 110 12.82 -3.64 -3.00
N ALA A 111 12.05 -3.52 -4.09
CA ALA A 111 12.34 -4.21 -5.35
C ALA A 111 13.64 -3.70 -6.01
N ALA A 112 13.96 -2.41 -5.89
CA ALA A 112 15.18 -1.82 -6.41
C ALA A 112 16.42 -2.25 -5.60
N GLY A 113 16.31 -2.26 -4.25
CA GLY A 113 17.40 -2.59 -3.34
C GLY A 113 17.68 -4.09 -3.24
N HIS A 114 16.67 -4.94 -3.47
CA HIS A 114 16.74 -6.40 -3.32
C HIS A 114 16.26 -7.14 -4.57
N PRO A 115 16.99 -7.04 -5.70
CA PRO A 115 16.61 -7.70 -6.96
C PRO A 115 16.43 -9.21 -6.78
N GLY A 116 15.30 -9.75 -7.28
CA GLY A 116 14.98 -11.17 -7.19
C GLY A 116 14.41 -11.63 -5.84
N ARG A 117 14.29 -10.76 -4.84
CA ARG A 117 13.71 -11.06 -3.52
C ARG A 117 12.17 -11.08 -3.54
N ILE A 118 11.58 -10.38 -4.50
CA ILE A 118 10.14 -10.18 -4.66
C ILE A 118 9.73 -10.71 -6.02
N ARG A 119 8.75 -11.59 -6.06
CA ARG A 119 8.25 -12.22 -7.29
C ARG A 119 7.54 -11.23 -8.19
N SER A 120 6.63 -10.45 -7.65
CA SER A 120 5.96 -9.37 -8.36
C SER A 120 5.34 -8.37 -7.38
N LEU A 121 5.00 -7.19 -7.89
CA LEU A 121 4.29 -6.14 -7.16
C LEU A 121 2.89 -5.92 -7.72
N VAL A 122 1.94 -5.61 -6.84
CA VAL A 122 0.68 -4.94 -7.13
C VAL A 122 0.66 -3.66 -6.30
N ILE A 123 0.67 -2.51 -6.94
CA ILE A 123 0.82 -1.18 -6.31
C ILE A 123 -0.15 -0.17 -6.93
N GLY A 124 -0.29 0.99 -6.32
CA GLY A 124 -1.09 2.10 -6.84
C GLY A 124 -1.66 2.97 -5.73
N GLY A 125 -2.28 4.10 -6.09
CA GLY A 125 -2.80 5.06 -5.12
C GLY A 125 -1.71 5.78 -4.29
N GLY A 126 -0.45 5.47 -4.45
CA GLY A 126 0.68 6.12 -3.76
C GLY A 126 1.33 7.20 -4.61
N ALA A 127 1.76 8.30 -3.97
CA ALA A 127 2.52 9.34 -4.64
C ALA A 127 3.91 8.82 -5.02
N THR A 128 4.26 8.94 -6.30
CA THR A 128 5.49 8.39 -6.87
C THR A 128 6.08 9.25 -7.99
N ALA A 129 5.32 10.19 -8.52
CA ALA A 129 5.77 11.07 -9.58
C ALA A 129 6.87 12.03 -9.12
N TYR A 130 7.79 12.32 -10.00
CA TYR A 130 8.75 13.41 -9.85
C TYR A 130 8.82 14.23 -11.16
N PRO A 131 8.55 15.56 -11.11
CA PRO A 131 8.19 16.35 -9.92
C PRO A 131 6.97 15.82 -9.16
N LEU A 132 6.88 16.11 -7.84
CA LEU A 132 5.81 15.63 -6.98
C LEU A 132 4.44 16.14 -7.48
N GLU A 133 3.53 15.21 -7.71
CA GLU A 133 2.15 15.47 -8.15
C GLU A 133 1.17 14.90 -7.12
N VAL A 134 0.71 15.75 -6.22
CA VAL A 134 -0.30 15.45 -5.19
C VAL A 134 -1.25 16.62 -5.03
N ALA A 135 -2.45 16.35 -4.49
CA ALA A 135 -3.47 17.36 -4.25
C ALA A 135 -4.15 17.20 -2.88
N GLY A 136 -5.09 18.08 -2.58
CA GLY A 136 -5.93 18.01 -1.38
C GLY A 136 -5.12 17.88 -0.10
N THR A 137 -5.63 17.07 0.81
CA THR A 137 -5.07 16.89 2.16
C THR A 137 -3.63 16.35 2.15
N LEU A 138 -3.25 15.53 1.19
CA LEU A 138 -1.88 15.03 1.10
C LEU A 138 -0.89 16.16 0.78
N LYS A 139 -1.26 17.08 -0.09
CA LYS A 139 -0.46 18.27 -0.37
C LYS A 139 -0.29 19.12 0.88
N ASP A 140 -1.38 19.36 1.60
CA ASP A 140 -1.36 20.14 2.84
C ASP A 140 -0.47 19.50 3.91
N LEU A 141 -0.50 18.15 4.03
CA LEU A 141 0.35 17.39 4.94
C LEU A 141 1.85 17.56 4.62
N ILE A 142 2.19 17.54 3.33
CA ILE A 142 3.59 17.65 2.87
C ILE A 142 4.11 19.07 3.02
N GLU A 143 3.32 20.08 2.67
CA GLU A 143 3.72 21.49 2.65
C GLU A 143 3.63 22.18 4.02
N ALA A 144 2.94 21.60 5.01
CA ALA A 144 2.83 22.17 6.34
C ALA A 144 4.22 22.37 6.99
N PRO A 145 4.40 23.41 7.83
CA PRO A 145 5.70 23.69 8.46
C PRO A 145 6.14 22.61 9.45
N GLY A 146 5.23 21.79 9.96
CA GLY A 146 5.52 20.69 10.87
C GLY A 146 4.31 19.79 11.08
N ILE A 147 4.48 18.72 11.87
CA ILE A 147 3.39 17.77 12.17
C ILE A 147 2.45 18.28 13.27
N ASP A 148 2.81 19.29 14.01
CA ASP A 148 2.02 19.78 15.16
C ASP A 148 0.63 20.28 14.74
N ALA A 149 0.51 20.81 13.52
CA ALA A 149 -0.77 21.21 12.94
C ALA A 149 -1.79 20.04 12.84
N PHE A 150 -1.30 18.79 12.82
CA PHE A 150 -2.14 17.61 12.67
C PHE A 150 -2.45 16.90 13.99
N ARG A 151 -1.89 17.35 15.12
CA ARG A 151 -2.14 16.76 16.45
C ARG A 151 -3.57 17.00 16.94
N SER A 152 -4.26 18.01 16.41
CA SER A 152 -5.65 18.32 16.73
C SER A 152 -6.67 17.68 15.77
N VAL A 153 -6.22 16.91 14.79
CA VAL A 153 -7.11 16.18 13.87
C VAL A 153 -7.88 15.14 14.69
N GLU A 154 -9.21 15.22 14.60
CA GLU A 154 -10.08 14.25 15.29
C GLU A 154 -10.16 12.98 14.43
N PRO A 155 -9.73 11.80 14.95
CA PRO A 155 -9.58 10.59 14.14
C PRO A 155 -10.88 10.09 13.53
N ARG A 156 -12.00 10.21 14.24
CA ARG A 156 -13.31 9.80 13.72
C ARG A 156 -13.75 10.66 12.56
N ALA A 157 -13.63 11.98 12.70
CA ALA A 157 -13.99 12.91 11.61
C ALA A 157 -13.10 12.71 10.38
N LEU A 158 -11.82 12.42 10.58
CA LEU A 158 -10.87 12.08 9.51
C LEU A 158 -11.35 10.84 8.74
N VAL A 159 -11.59 9.73 9.43
CA VAL A 159 -11.96 8.46 8.82
C VAL A 159 -13.34 8.54 8.18
N GLU A 160 -14.34 9.08 8.87
CA GLU A 160 -15.69 9.24 8.33
C GLU A 160 -15.71 10.18 7.11
N GLY A 161 -14.92 11.26 7.13
CA GLY A 161 -14.75 12.16 6.00
C GLY A 161 -14.13 11.50 4.77
N LEU A 162 -13.17 10.58 4.99
CA LEU A 162 -12.53 9.81 3.93
C LEU A 162 -13.47 8.74 3.35
N MET A 163 -14.30 8.12 4.18
CA MET A 163 -15.22 7.05 3.78
C MET A 163 -16.55 7.58 3.20
N ALA A 164 -16.97 8.79 3.54
CA ALA A 164 -18.25 9.35 3.10
C ALA A 164 -18.42 9.38 1.56
N PRO A 165 -17.41 9.75 0.75
CA PRO A 165 -17.54 9.78 -0.71
C PRO A 165 -17.81 8.42 -1.35
N ILE A 166 -17.37 7.32 -0.72
CA ILE A 166 -17.52 5.98 -1.28
C ILE A 166 -18.91 5.35 -0.98
N GLY A 167 -19.72 6.00 -0.13
CA GLY A 167 -21.12 5.68 0.08
C GLY A 167 -21.37 4.21 0.43
N PRO A 168 -22.21 3.48 -0.35
CA PRO A 168 -22.52 2.09 -0.07
C PRO A 168 -21.33 1.12 -0.14
N ALA A 169 -20.23 1.55 -0.75
CA ALA A 169 -18.99 0.78 -0.78
C ALA A 169 -18.14 0.96 0.50
N ALA A 170 -18.55 1.81 1.46
CA ALA A 170 -17.85 1.94 2.73
C ALA A 170 -17.82 0.61 3.51
N PRO A 171 -16.71 0.31 4.22
CA PRO A 171 -16.61 -0.91 5.02
C PRO A 171 -17.59 -0.93 6.20
N ALA A 172 -17.72 -2.10 6.85
CA ALA A 172 -18.58 -2.27 8.00
C ALA A 172 -18.13 -1.41 9.19
N GLY A 173 -19.06 -1.10 10.10
CA GLY A 173 -18.81 -0.18 11.21
C GLY A 173 -17.73 -0.61 12.19
N ASP A 174 -17.49 -1.91 12.35
CA ASP A 174 -16.37 -2.45 13.15
C ASP A 174 -15.01 -2.22 12.48
N ILE A 175 -14.95 -2.28 11.14
CA ILE A 175 -13.76 -1.92 10.37
C ILE A 175 -13.51 -0.40 10.42
N ILE A 176 -14.56 0.41 10.27
CA ILE A 176 -14.46 1.87 10.48
C ILE A 176 -13.91 2.19 11.88
N ALA A 177 -14.42 1.50 12.91
CA ALA A 177 -13.91 1.66 14.28
C ALA A 177 -12.43 1.30 14.41
N ASP A 178 -11.97 0.26 13.72
CA ASP A 178 -10.55 -0.11 13.69
C ASP A 178 -9.69 0.97 12.99
N TYR A 179 -10.16 1.56 11.89
CA TYR A 179 -9.48 2.68 11.24
C TYR A 179 -9.38 3.90 12.15
N VAL A 180 -10.45 4.22 12.90
CA VAL A 180 -10.43 5.29 13.90
C VAL A 180 -9.37 5.02 14.97
N GLU A 181 -9.37 3.81 15.55
CA GLU A 181 -8.39 3.38 16.55
C GLU A 181 -6.95 3.43 16.02
N SER A 182 -6.75 3.17 14.73
CA SER A 182 -5.45 3.22 14.05
C SER A 182 -4.85 4.62 13.99
N ASN A 183 -5.66 5.65 14.22
CA ASN A 183 -5.26 7.06 14.16
C ASN A 183 -5.38 7.79 15.51
N MET A 184 -5.72 7.08 16.59
CA MET A 184 -5.90 7.68 17.92
C MET A 184 -4.60 8.28 18.50
N GLY A 185 -4.79 9.28 19.37
CA GLY A 185 -3.69 9.98 20.02
C GLY A 185 -2.87 10.78 19.03
N ASP A 186 -1.55 10.57 19.02
CA ASP A 186 -0.63 11.24 18.11
C ASP A 186 -0.33 10.44 16.83
N ARG A 187 -0.97 9.27 16.64
CA ARG A 187 -0.62 8.33 15.54
C ARG A 187 -0.76 8.97 14.17
N PHE A 188 -1.87 9.65 13.89
CA PHE A 188 -2.07 10.31 12.60
C PHE A 188 -0.98 11.35 12.30
N ALA A 189 -0.71 12.25 13.28
CA ALA A 189 0.30 13.29 13.13
C ALA A 189 1.71 12.70 12.93
N GLU A 190 2.07 11.69 13.70
CA GLU A 190 3.38 11.06 13.60
C GLU A 190 3.54 10.28 12.28
N SER A 191 2.48 9.58 11.80
CA SER A 191 2.50 8.88 10.50
C SER A 191 2.69 9.86 9.32
N ALA A 192 2.21 11.10 9.44
CA ALA A 192 2.41 12.13 8.43
C ALA A 192 3.89 12.41 8.11
N ARG A 193 4.83 12.09 9.04
CA ARG A 193 6.28 12.20 8.79
C ARG A 193 6.70 11.42 7.55
N TYR A 194 6.06 10.27 7.31
CA TYR A 194 6.36 9.42 6.16
C TYR A 194 6.12 10.16 4.84
N VAL A 195 4.92 10.71 4.63
CA VAL A 195 4.57 11.42 3.39
C VAL A 195 5.33 12.75 3.26
N ARG A 196 5.70 13.37 4.38
CA ARG A 196 6.52 14.59 4.41
C ARG A 196 7.96 14.35 3.96
N SER A 197 8.42 13.10 3.91
CA SER A 197 9.73 12.76 3.35
C SER A 197 9.72 12.66 1.80
N TYR A 198 8.56 12.64 1.15
CA TYR A 198 8.42 12.45 -0.30
C TYR A 198 9.23 13.42 -1.15
N PRO A 199 9.31 14.74 -0.84
CA PRO A 199 10.15 15.66 -1.62
C PRO A 199 11.62 15.26 -1.72
N GLU A 200 12.16 14.56 -0.71
CA GLU A 200 13.53 14.04 -0.68
C GLU A 200 13.63 12.64 -1.27
N GLN A 201 12.61 11.81 -1.08
CA GLN A 201 12.63 10.38 -1.43
C GLN A 201 12.25 10.12 -2.90
N LEU A 202 11.26 10.82 -3.44
CA LEU A 202 10.74 10.53 -4.78
C LEU A 202 11.74 10.84 -5.92
N PRO A 203 12.60 11.87 -5.85
CA PRO A 203 13.68 12.04 -6.82
C PRO A 203 14.61 10.82 -6.88
N LEU A 204 14.92 10.21 -5.73
CA LEU A 204 15.75 9.01 -5.65
C LEU A 204 15.04 7.82 -6.29
N LEU A 205 13.76 7.64 -5.97
CA LEU A 205 12.94 6.58 -6.56
C LEU A 205 12.87 6.71 -8.09
N ALA A 206 12.62 7.90 -8.60
CA ALA A 206 12.54 8.17 -10.04
C ALA A 206 13.79 7.70 -10.80
N GLY A 207 14.98 7.86 -10.20
CA GLY A 207 16.26 7.38 -10.75
C GLY A 207 16.42 5.85 -10.72
N LEU A 208 15.67 5.15 -9.87
CA LEU A 208 15.74 3.69 -9.72
C LEU A 208 14.74 2.95 -10.61
N LEU A 209 13.58 3.55 -10.95
CA LEU A 209 12.50 2.90 -11.69
C LEU A 209 12.95 2.13 -12.94
N PRO A 210 13.85 2.66 -13.80
CA PRO A 210 14.30 1.94 -15.00
C PRO A 210 15.09 0.65 -14.72
N ARG A 211 15.49 0.42 -13.46
CA ARG A 211 16.27 -0.74 -13.03
C ARG A 211 15.43 -1.76 -12.25
N ILE A 212 14.14 -1.50 -12.04
CA ILE A 212 13.23 -2.43 -11.38
C ILE A 212 12.66 -3.37 -12.43
N PHE A 213 13.25 -4.57 -12.54
CA PHE A 213 12.79 -5.61 -13.49
C PHE A 213 11.72 -6.53 -12.88
N THR A 214 11.48 -6.44 -11.58
CA THR A 214 10.35 -7.11 -10.92
C THR A 214 9.05 -6.75 -11.65
N PRO A 215 8.21 -7.73 -12.04
CA PRO A 215 6.94 -7.47 -12.68
C PRO A 215 6.02 -6.64 -11.79
N VAL A 216 5.39 -5.60 -12.33
CA VAL A 216 4.56 -4.65 -11.58
C VAL A 216 3.18 -4.53 -12.22
N GLN A 217 2.13 -4.82 -11.44
CA GLN A 217 0.76 -4.43 -11.72
C GLN A 217 0.50 -3.11 -11.00
N ILE A 218 0.10 -2.09 -11.74
CA ILE A 218 -0.31 -0.80 -11.20
C ILE A 218 -1.83 -0.73 -11.29
N ILE A 219 -2.50 -0.39 -10.17
CA ILE A 219 -3.95 -0.17 -10.13
C ILE A 219 -4.19 1.24 -9.62
N ALA A 220 -4.86 2.08 -10.39
CA ALA A 220 -5.12 3.48 -10.04
C ALA A 220 -6.60 3.82 -10.11
N GLY A 221 -7.07 4.73 -9.25
CA GLY A 221 -8.36 5.37 -9.38
C GLY A 221 -8.29 6.50 -10.41
N GLY A 222 -9.15 6.44 -11.44
CA GLY A 222 -9.16 7.45 -12.51
C GLY A 222 -9.69 8.82 -12.07
N ARG A 223 -10.41 8.87 -10.92
CA ARG A 223 -10.98 10.09 -10.32
C ARG A 223 -10.35 10.43 -8.97
N ASP A 224 -9.13 9.94 -8.72
CA ASP A 224 -8.42 10.17 -7.46
C ASP A 224 -8.11 11.67 -7.27
N PRO A 225 -8.70 12.33 -6.25
CA PRO A 225 -8.49 13.75 -5.99
C PRO A 225 -7.26 14.05 -5.13
N ILE A 226 -6.53 13.02 -4.68
CA ILE A 226 -5.42 13.11 -3.72
C ILE A 226 -4.09 12.77 -4.42
N VAL A 227 -4.07 11.61 -5.09
CA VAL A 227 -2.93 11.12 -5.87
C VAL A 227 -3.39 10.95 -7.32
N PRO A 228 -3.27 11.99 -8.17
CA PRO A 228 -3.75 11.94 -9.55
C PRO A 228 -3.19 10.75 -10.32
N VAL A 229 -3.97 10.24 -11.29
CA VAL A 229 -3.61 9.09 -12.13
C VAL A 229 -2.25 9.26 -12.84
N THR A 230 -1.79 10.49 -13.03
CA THR A 230 -0.46 10.80 -13.56
C THR A 230 0.68 10.16 -12.78
N ASN A 231 0.50 9.87 -11.48
CA ASN A 231 1.46 9.08 -10.70
C ASN A 231 1.59 7.64 -11.22
N ALA A 232 0.48 7.00 -11.55
CA ALA A 232 0.46 5.67 -12.12
C ALA A 232 1.02 5.63 -13.55
N GLU A 233 0.70 6.63 -14.37
CA GLU A 233 1.25 6.82 -15.71
C GLU A 233 2.76 7.05 -15.66
N PHE A 234 3.23 7.87 -14.69
CA PHE A 234 4.65 8.11 -14.45
C PHE A 234 5.42 6.83 -14.18
N LEU A 235 4.87 5.95 -13.32
CA LEU A 235 5.44 4.64 -13.04
C LEU A 235 5.43 3.75 -14.28
N HIS A 236 4.28 3.63 -14.95
CA HIS A 236 4.12 2.75 -16.11
C HIS A 236 5.06 3.13 -17.26
N ALA A 237 5.31 4.42 -17.45
CA ALA A 237 6.23 4.91 -18.47
C ALA A 237 7.70 4.61 -18.18
N ARG A 238 8.08 4.31 -16.94
CA ARG A 238 9.48 4.16 -16.48
C ARG A 238 9.86 2.76 -16.03
N LEU A 239 8.89 1.97 -15.58
CA LEU A 239 9.11 0.57 -15.19
C LEU A 239 9.23 -0.31 -16.43
N PRO A 240 10.30 -1.09 -16.58
CA PRO A 240 10.52 -1.94 -17.76
C PRO A 240 9.45 -3.01 -17.97
N ASN A 241 8.86 -3.51 -16.88
CA ASN A 241 7.93 -4.62 -16.86
C ASN A 241 6.70 -4.28 -16.01
N SER A 242 5.79 -3.48 -16.54
CA SER A 242 4.58 -3.05 -15.82
C SER A 242 3.32 -3.11 -16.68
N ARG A 243 2.18 -3.29 -15.98
CA ARG A 243 0.82 -3.15 -16.51
C ARG A 243 0.10 -2.10 -15.69
N LEU A 244 -0.79 -1.36 -16.32
CA LEU A 244 -1.61 -0.32 -15.70
C LEU A 244 -3.08 -0.63 -15.96
N ASP A 245 -3.86 -0.74 -14.88
CA ASP A 245 -5.31 -0.73 -14.90
C ASP A 245 -5.82 0.52 -14.16
N VAL A 246 -6.70 1.27 -14.83
CA VAL A 246 -7.32 2.48 -14.27
C VAL A 246 -8.79 2.18 -14.03
N LEU A 247 -9.20 2.20 -12.75
CA LEU A 247 -10.56 1.94 -12.32
C LEU A 247 -11.37 3.25 -12.26
N ASP A 248 -12.68 3.16 -12.48
CA ASP A 248 -13.58 4.30 -12.32
C ASP A 248 -13.90 4.55 -10.84
N THR A 249 -12.88 4.88 -10.06
CA THR A 249 -12.91 5.11 -8.61
C THR A 249 -12.17 6.39 -8.24
N GLY A 250 -12.36 6.84 -7.00
CA GLY A 250 -11.52 7.83 -6.34
C GLY A 250 -10.22 7.22 -5.81
N HIS A 251 -9.75 7.76 -4.68
CA HIS A 251 -8.47 7.39 -4.07
C HIS A 251 -8.48 5.96 -3.50
N LEU A 252 -9.56 5.54 -2.87
CA LEU A 252 -9.66 4.25 -2.17
C LEU A 252 -10.14 3.13 -3.11
N ALA A 253 -9.44 2.91 -4.22
CA ALA A 253 -9.84 1.94 -5.24
C ALA A 253 -10.04 0.52 -4.68
N TRP A 254 -9.26 0.13 -3.65
CA TRP A 254 -9.37 -1.16 -2.95
C TRP A 254 -10.66 -1.29 -2.13
N GLU A 255 -11.25 -0.17 -1.68
CA GLU A 255 -12.54 -0.14 -1.00
C GLU A 255 -13.69 0.07 -1.98
N GLU A 256 -13.59 1.08 -2.85
CA GLU A 256 -14.64 1.48 -3.78
C GLU A 256 -14.99 0.38 -4.79
N ALA A 257 -13.98 -0.33 -5.29
CA ALA A 257 -14.11 -1.40 -6.27
C ALA A 257 -13.43 -2.70 -5.80
N SER A 258 -13.59 -3.07 -4.53
CA SER A 258 -12.90 -4.22 -3.90
C SER A 258 -13.03 -5.52 -4.68
N GLY A 259 -14.18 -5.75 -5.33
CA GLY A 259 -14.42 -6.92 -6.17
C GLY A 259 -13.55 -6.96 -7.42
N GLU A 260 -13.43 -5.82 -8.13
CA GLU A 260 -12.62 -5.68 -9.35
C GLU A 260 -11.13 -5.62 -8.99
N TYR A 261 -10.77 -4.85 -7.96
CA TYR A 261 -9.41 -4.75 -7.43
C TYR A 261 -8.87 -6.14 -7.03
N GLY A 262 -9.64 -6.91 -6.26
CA GLY A 262 -9.30 -8.28 -5.89
C GLY A 262 -9.24 -9.25 -7.08
N ALA A 263 -10.05 -9.04 -8.14
CA ALA A 263 -9.98 -9.84 -9.35
C ALA A 263 -8.70 -9.58 -10.16
N ILE A 264 -8.25 -8.32 -10.24
CA ILE A 264 -6.97 -7.95 -10.89
C ILE A 264 -5.80 -8.58 -10.14
N ILE A 265 -5.78 -8.48 -8.80
CA ILE A 265 -4.76 -9.15 -7.97
C ILE A 265 -4.75 -10.66 -8.25
N ALA A 266 -5.91 -11.31 -8.22
CA ALA A 266 -6.01 -12.75 -8.43
C ALA A 266 -5.51 -13.17 -9.81
N ALA A 267 -5.88 -12.46 -10.87
CA ALA A 267 -5.41 -12.71 -12.23
C ALA A 267 -3.89 -12.53 -12.35
N TRP A 268 -3.35 -11.49 -11.70
CA TRP A 268 -1.92 -11.20 -11.67
C TRP A 268 -1.14 -12.33 -10.99
N VAL A 269 -1.53 -12.74 -9.81
CA VAL A 269 -0.89 -13.78 -9.00
C VAL A 269 -0.99 -15.17 -9.70
N ASN A 270 -2.09 -15.44 -10.40
CA ASN A 270 -2.31 -16.68 -11.15
C ASN A 270 -1.58 -16.73 -12.52
N GLY A 271 -0.56 -15.90 -12.71
CA GLY A 271 0.30 -15.95 -13.89
C GLY A 271 0.29 -14.70 -14.76
N GLY A 272 -0.56 -13.71 -14.48
CA GLY A 272 -0.57 -12.44 -15.20
C GLY A 272 0.78 -11.73 -15.18
N TYR A 273 1.55 -11.88 -14.12
CA TYR A 273 2.89 -11.32 -13.96
C TYR A 273 3.95 -11.93 -14.90
N LEU A 274 3.69 -13.11 -15.47
CA LEU A 274 4.58 -13.80 -16.43
C LEU A 274 4.41 -13.28 -17.86
N VAL A 275 3.28 -12.64 -18.14
CA VAL A 275 3.01 -12.07 -19.45
C VAL A 275 3.71 -10.71 -19.51
N GLY A 276 5.01 -10.75 -19.79
CA GLY A 276 5.81 -9.55 -20.04
C GLY A 276 5.18 -8.70 -21.15
N ASN A 277 5.48 -7.43 -21.17
CA ASN A 277 5.06 -6.47 -22.18
C ASN A 277 5.66 -6.91 -23.55
N THR A 278 5.09 -7.95 -24.17
CA THR A 278 5.41 -8.34 -25.55
C THR A 278 4.89 -7.23 -26.44
N GLY A 279 5.74 -6.23 -26.61
CA GLY A 279 5.73 -5.18 -27.63
C GLY A 279 4.39 -4.89 -28.30
N MET A 280 3.70 -3.85 -27.84
CA MET A 280 3.04 -2.98 -28.81
C MET A 280 4.10 -2.00 -29.30
N GLY A 281 4.47 -2.13 -30.57
CA GLY A 281 5.51 -1.38 -31.23
C GLY A 281 5.33 0.13 -31.06
N ARG A 282 6.41 0.75 -30.65
CA ARG A 282 6.60 2.18 -30.88
C ARG A 282 6.72 2.36 -32.41
N THR A 283 5.65 2.81 -33.04
CA THR A 283 5.72 3.46 -34.35
C THR A 283 5.75 4.97 -34.13
#